data_5817108b83a65350f5f8c581c9db05aa
#
_entry.id   5817108b83a65350f5f8c581c9db05aa
#
_cell.length_a   1.000
_cell.length_b   1.000
_cell.length_c   1.000
_cell.angle_alpha   90.00
_cell.angle_beta   90.00
_cell.angle_gamma   90.00
#
_symmetry.space_group_name_H-M   'P 1'
#
loop_
_entity.id
_entity.type
_entity.pdbx_description
1 polymer ?
#
loop_
_entity_poly.entity_id
_entity_poly.type
_entity_poly.pdbx_seq_one_letter_code
_entity_poly.pdbx_strand_id
1 'polypeptide(L)'
;MQNSFYREIVNDHNLRPAHKHDLPGANMELRGVNPSCGDDITLYLYVEDGIIKDGAFTGDGCAISQASADMMLDLIIGKRKEETLHLSELFLRMIKGSVSESELDELEEAGALIDISHMPARVKCAVLGWHTMESLIDPKIIEAEE
;
A
#
# COMPACT_ATOMS: atom_id res chain seq x y z
N MET A 1 -17.02 14.23 9.85
CA MET A 1 -15.79 14.36 10.62
C MET A 1 -14.70 13.43 10.15
N GLN A 2 -14.95 12.13 10.13
CA GLN A 2 -14.01 11.19 9.57
C GLN A 2 -13.70 11.51 8.11
N ASN A 3 -14.69 11.93 7.34
CA ASN A 3 -14.51 12.29 5.94
C ASN A 3 -13.52 13.44 5.74
N SER A 4 -13.49 14.39 6.68
CA SER A 4 -12.58 15.52 6.60
C SER A 4 -11.14 15.07 6.83
N PHE A 5 -10.91 14.25 7.85
CA PHE A 5 -9.59 13.72 8.17
C PHE A 5 -9.08 12.81 7.05
N TYR A 6 -9.95 11.92 6.57
CA TYR A 6 -9.64 11.04 5.45
C TYR A 6 -9.22 11.82 4.21
N ARG A 7 -10.00 12.85 3.84
CA ARG A 7 -9.68 13.68 2.66
C ARG A 7 -8.35 14.40 2.81
N GLU A 8 -8.08 14.93 4.00
CA GLU A 8 -6.85 15.65 4.25
C GLU A 8 -5.63 14.74 4.08
N ILE A 9 -5.68 13.54 4.65
CA ILE A 9 -4.59 12.58 4.56
C ILE A 9 -4.41 12.09 3.12
N VAL A 10 -5.49 11.73 2.45
CA VAL A 10 -5.43 11.26 1.07
C VAL A 10 -4.87 12.35 0.16
N ASN A 11 -5.35 13.59 0.30
CA ASN A 11 -4.86 14.69 -0.51
C ASN A 11 -3.39 14.96 -0.29
N ASP A 12 -2.93 14.91 0.96
CA ASP A 12 -1.53 15.16 1.26
C ASP A 12 -0.63 14.12 0.60
N HIS A 13 -0.96 12.84 0.73
CA HIS A 13 -0.18 11.77 0.11
C HIS A 13 -0.29 11.75 -1.41
N ASN A 14 -1.39 12.23 -1.97
CA ASN A 14 -1.57 12.28 -3.41
C ASN A 14 -0.86 13.49 -4.05
N LEU A 15 -0.89 14.64 -3.38
CA LEU A 15 -0.31 15.87 -3.91
C LEU A 15 1.17 16.02 -3.61
N ARG A 16 1.61 15.45 -2.50
CA ARG A 16 3.00 15.54 -2.03
C ARG A 16 3.51 14.18 -1.57
N PRO A 17 3.49 13.18 -2.46
CA PRO A 17 3.94 11.84 -2.08
C PRO A 17 5.45 11.84 -1.82
N ALA A 18 5.84 11.28 -0.68
CA ALA A 18 7.24 11.18 -0.30
C ALA A 18 7.97 10.08 -1.09
N HIS A 19 7.23 9.09 -1.59
CA HIS A 19 7.80 7.88 -2.15
C HIS A 19 7.51 7.68 -3.64
N LYS A 20 6.97 8.70 -4.32
CA LYS A 20 6.71 8.60 -5.76
C LYS A 20 7.91 9.08 -6.56
N HIS A 21 8.85 8.18 -6.79
CA HIS A 21 10.08 8.48 -7.54
C HIS A 21 10.75 7.16 -7.96
N ASP A 22 11.73 7.25 -8.84
CA ASP A 22 12.53 6.08 -9.21
C ASP A 22 13.40 5.65 -8.03
N LEU A 23 13.75 4.37 -7.99
CA LEU A 23 14.65 3.84 -6.98
C LEU A 23 15.71 2.99 -7.66
N PRO A 24 16.80 3.61 -8.18
CA PRO A 24 17.83 2.89 -8.95
C PRO A 24 18.51 1.75 -8.18
N GLY A 25 18.55 1.83 -6.85
CA GLY A 25 19.16 0.77 -6.04
C GLY A 25 18.23 -0.39 -5.71
N ALA A 26 17.01 -0.38 -6.20
CA ALA A 26 16.04 -1.42 -5.87
C ALA A 26 16.49 -2.79 -6.34
N ASN A 27 16.26 -3.80 -5.50
CA ASN A 27 16.53 -5.19 -5.88
C ASN A 27 15.24 -5.99 -6.08
N MET A 28 14.09 -5.35 -5.93
CA MET A 28 12.78 -5.93 -6.21
C MET A 28 11.92 -4.91 -6.94
N GLU A 29 11.19 -5.38 -7.94
CA GLU A 29 10.35 -4.51 -8.75
C GLU A 29 9.16 -5.30 -9.28
N LEU A 30 7.96 -4.73 -9.22
CA LEU A 30 6.77 -5.36 -9.77
C LEU A 30 5.74 -4.31 -10.17
N ARG A 31 5.15 -4.50 -11.34
CA ARG A 31 4.08 -3.66 -11.85
C ARG A 31 2.74 -4.21 -11.37
N GLY A 32 1.88 -3.31 -10.86
CA GLY A 32 0.51 -3.65 -10.48
C GLY A 32 -0.46 -2.82 -11.30
N VAL A 33 -1.52 -3.44 -11.77
CA VAL A 33 -2.50 -2.79 -12.64
C VAL A 33 -3.91 -3.04 -12.14
N ASN A 34 -4.73 -1.99 -12.14
CA ASN A 34 -6.16 -2.09 -11.91
C ASN A 34 -6.87 -1.48 -13.13
N PRO A 35 -7.23 -2.31 -14.13
CA PRO A 35 -7.81 -1.80 -15.38
C PRO A 35 -9.15 -1.07 -15.18
N SER A 36 -9.91 -1.43 -14.15
CA SER A 36 -11.21 -0.82 -13.86
C SER A 36 -11.14 0.68 -13.64
N CYS A 37 -10.02 1.15 -13.03
CA CYS A 37 -9.83 2.56 -12.70
C CYS A 37 -8.66 3.19 -13.46
N GLY A 38 -7.99 2.43 -14.32
CA GLY A 38 -6.82 2.92 -15.03
C GLY A 38 -5.58 3.06 -14.16
N ASP A 39 -5.55 2.41 -13.00
CA ASP A 39 -4.37 2.46 -12.12
C ASP A 39 -3.28 1.54 -12.68
N ASP A 40 -2.08 2.07 -12.77
CA ASP A 40 -0.92 1.34 -13.27
C ASP A 40 0.30 1.86 -12.54
N ILE A 41 0.73 1.12 -11.53
CA ILE A 41 1.88 1.53 -10.71
C ILE A 41 2.95 0.45 -10.74
N THR A 42 4.20 0.88 -10.62
CA THR A 42 5.34 -0.03 -10.47
C THR A 42 5.93 0.21 -9.09
N LEU A 43 6.06 -0.85 -8.32
CA LEU A 43 6.61 -0.79 -6.98
C LEU A 43 8.05 -1.24 -6.99
N TYR A 44 8.92 -0.48 -6.34
CA TYR A 44 10.34 -0.77 -6.20
C TYR A 44 10.66 -0.91 -4.72
N LEU A 45 11.36 -1.97 -4.34
CA LEU A 45 11.82 -2.15 -2.97
C LEU A 45 13.31 -2.48 -2.96
N TYR A 46 13.99 -1.98 -1.94
CA TYR A 46 15.34 -2.41 -1.63
C TYR A 46 15.30 -3.16 -0.32
N VAL A 47 15.51 -4.48 -0.40
CA VAL A 47 15.43 -5.38 0.76
C VAL A 47 16.82 -5.94 1.03
N GLU A 48 17.25 -5.86 2.29
CA GLU A 48 18.55 -6.36 2.71
C GLU A 48 18.40 -6.97 4.10
N ASP A 49 18.90 -8.20 4.28
CA ASP A 49 18.84 -8.93 5.55
C ASP A 49 17.40 -9.10 6.07
N GLY A 50 16.44 -9.25 5.14
CA GLY A 50 15.04 -9.44 5.50
C GLY A 50 14.35 -8.16 5.94
N ILE A 51 15.00 -7.01 5.79
CA ILE A 51 14.45 -5.70 6.16
C ILE A 51 14.22 -4.87 4.91
N ILE A 52 13.08 -4.21 4.83
CA ILE A 52 12.79 -3.30 3.74
C ILE A 52 13.48 -1.97 4.04
N LYS A 53 14.63 -1.76 3.40
CA LYS A 53 15.47 -0.59 3.67
C LYS A 53 14.98 0.65 2.98
N ASP A 54 14.34 0.51 1.83
CA ASP A 54 13.81 1.64 1.08
C ASP A 54 12.74 1.15 0.11
N GLY A 55 11.94 2.06 -0.39
CA GLY A 55 10.89 1.74 -1.34
C GLY A 55 10.39 2.98 -2.04
N ALA A 56 9.84 2.77 -3.23
CA ALA A 56 9.30 3.85 -4.04
C ALA A 56 8.29 3.27 -5.03
N PHE A 57 7.51 4.14 -5.65
CA PHE A 57 6.63 3.73 -6.73
C PHE A 57 6.61 4.79 -7.83
N THR A 58 6.29 4.34 -9.04
CA THR A 58 6.09 5.23 -10.18
C THR A 58 4.80 4.81 -10.88
N GLY A 59 4.38 5.62 -11.85
CA GLY A 59 3.19 5.31 -12.64
C GLY A 59 2.07 6.30 -12.38
N ASP A 60 0.87 5.93 -12.82
CA ASP A 60 -0.31 6.76 -12.74
C ASP A 60 -1.47 5.99 -12.13
N GLY A 61 -2.38 6.72 -11.50
CA GLY A 61 -3.55 6.13 -10.93
C GLY A 61 -4.44 7.21 -10.33
N CYS A 62 -5.54 6.79 -9.72
CA CYS A 62 -6.42 7.73 -9.04
C CYS A 62 -5.77 8.19 -7.73
N ALA A 63 -6.36 9.22 -7.11
CA ALA A 63 -5.86 9.75 -5.85
C ALA A 63 -5.75 8.67 -4.77
N ILE A 64 -6.72 7.75 -4.73
CA ILE A 64 -6.77 6.69 -3.73
C ILE A 64 -5.62 5.69 -3.91
N SER A 65 -5.37 5.22 -5.14
CA SER A 65 -4.32 4.23 -5.39
C SER A 65 -2.94 4.80 -5.09
N GLN A 66 -2.70 6.04 -5.48
CA GLN A 66 -1.42 6.69 -5.25
C GLN A 66 -1.21 7.01 -3.77
N ALA A 67 -2.22 7.56 -3.11
CA ALA A 67 -2.13 7.85 -1.67
C ALA A 67 -1.92 6.58 -0.85
N SER A 68 -2.64 5.51 -1.18
CA SER A 68 -2.51 4.25 -0.48
C SER A 68 -1.09 3.67 -0.63
N ALA A 69 -0.53 3.72 -1.83
CA ALA A 69 0.83 3.23 -2.07
C ALA A 69 1.87 4.05 -1.26
N ASP A 70 1.69 5.36 -1.22
CA ASP A 70 2.60 6.23 -0.47
C ASP A 70 2.51 5.96 1.04
N MET A 71 1.29 5.84 1.56
CA MET A 71 1.07 5.52 2.98
C MET A 71 1.65 4.15 3.34
N MET A 72 1.49 3.17 2.45
CA MET A 72 2.05 1.84 2.63
C MET A 72 3.57 1.91 2.79
N LEU A 73 4.22 2.65 1.89
CA LEU A 73 5.67 2.77 1.94
C LEU A 73 6.15 3.49 3.20
N ASP A 74 5.43 4.53 3.66
CA ASP A 74 5.72 5.16 4.94
C ASP A 74 5.70 4.15 6.08
N LEU A 75 4.76 3.22 6.03
CA LEU A 75 4.57 2.26 7.10
C LEU A 75 5.60 1.13 7.07
N ILE A 76 5.94 0.63 5.89
CA ILE A 76 6.76 -0.60 5.78
C ILE A 76 8.26 -0.37 5.69
N ILE A 77 8.71 0.81 5.28
CA ILE A 77 10.15 1.11 5.20
C ILE A 77 10.75 1.02 6.60
N GLY A 78 11.81 0.24 6.72
CA GLY A 78 12.48 -0.01 7.99
C GLY A 78 12.00 -1.24 8.73
N LYS A 79 10.98 -1.92 8.23
CA LYS A 79 10.41 -3.10 8.89
C LYS A 79 10.85 -4.39 8.23
N ARG A 80 10.76 -5.48 8.98
CA ARG A 80 11.05 -6.81 8.45
C ARG A 80 9.93 -7.26 7.53
N LYS A 81 10.26 -8.16 6.61
CA LYS A 81 9.28 -8.71 5.68
C LYS A 81 8.09 -9.34 6.42
N GLU A 82 8.35 -10.04 7.51
CA GLU A 82 7.29 -10.69 8.31
C GLU A 82 6.33 -9.68 8.92
N GLU A 83 6.87 -8.59 9.46
CA GLU A 83 6.06 -7.50 10.00
C GLU A 83 5.23 -6.83 8.91
N THR A 84 5.86 -6.66 7.75
CA THR A 84 5.21 -6.03 6.60
C THR A 84 4.03 -6.87 6.11
N LEU A 85 4.19 -8.19 6.05
CA LEU A 85 3.10 -9.09 5.68
C LEU A 85 1.96 -9.06 6.71
N HIS A 86 2.31 -8.95 7.99
CA HIS A 86 1.32 -8.80 9.05
C HIS A 86 0.50 -7.50 8.86
N LEU A 87 1.19 -6.40 8.59
CA LEU A 87 0.53 -5.12 8.38
C LEU A 87 -0.36 -5.14 7.13
N SER A 88 0.10 -5.82 6.08
CA SER A 88 -0.70 -5.99 4.87
C SER A 88 -1.98 -6.77 5.15
N GLU A 89 -1.88 -7.84 5.93
CA GLU A 89 -3.05 -8.61 6.35
C GLU A 89 -4.04 -7.71 7.12
N LEU A 90 -3.53 -6.90 8.05
CA LEU A 90 -4.38 -5.98 8.81
C LEU A 90 -5.07 -4.98 7.89
N PHE A 91 -4.33 -4.42 6.93
CA PHE A 91 -4.88 -3.46 5.99
C PHE A 91 -6.01 -4.09 5.16
N LEU A 92 -5.79 -5.28 4.64
CA LEU A 92 -6.79 -5.97 3.83
C LEU A 92 -8.03 -6.33 4.65
N ARG A 93 -7.84 -6.73 5.91
CA ARG A 93 -8.97 -6.98 6.81
C ARG A 93 -9.73 -5.70 7.14
N MET A 94 -9.02 -4.59 7.33
CA MET A 94 -9.62 -3.29 7.57
C MET A 94 -10.54 -2.90 6.42
N ILE A 95 -10.07 -3.09 5.19
CA ILE A 95 -10.85 -2.76 4.00
C ILE A 95 -12.12 -3.64 3.93
N LYS A 96 -12.07 -4.83 4.48
CA LYS A 96 -13.25 -5.72 4.58
C LYS A 96 -14.12 -5.41 5.80
N GLY A 97 -13.70 -4.46 6.65
CA GLY A 97 -14.45 -4.06 7.82
C GLY A 97 -14.23 -4.92 9.07
N SER A 98 -13.13 -5.65 9.13
CA SER A 98 -12.89 -6.65 10.19
C SER A 98 -11.58 -6.42 10.96
N VAL A 99 -11.42 -5.27 11.60
CA VAL A 99 -10.27 -4.98 12.47
C VAL A 99 -10.74 -4.41 13.80
N SER A 100 -9.94 -4.66 14.85
CA SER A 100 -10.14 -4.04 16.16
C SER A 100 -9.47 -2.67 16.19
N GLU A 101 -9.77 -1.87 17.23
CA GLU A 101 -9.14 -0.55 17.38
C GLU A 101 -7.61 -0.67 17.52
N SER A 102 -7.13 -1.66 18.27
CA SER A 102 -5.70 -1.84 18.47
C SER A 102 -5.02 -2.24 17.17
N GLU A 103 -5.66 -3.05 16.34
CA GLU A 103 -5.13 -3.42 15.03
C GLU A 103 -5.13 -2.23 14.09
N LEU A 104 -6.16 -1.40 14.15
CA LEU A 104 -6.23 -0.19 13.34
C LEU A 104 -5.07 0.76 13.67
N ASP A 105 -4.74 0.89 14.96
CA ASP A 105 -3.63 1.74 15.39
C ASP A 105 -2.28 1.29 14.81
N GLU A 106 -2.09 -0.01 14.59
CA GLU A 106 -0.86 -0.52 14.00
C GLU A 106 -0.66 -0.01 12.58
N LEU A 107 -1.72 0.34 11.89
CA LEU A 107 -1.66 0.81 10.50
C LEU A 107 -1.28 2.29 10.39
N GLU A 108 -1.21 3.01 11.50
CA GLU A 108 -0.87 4.43 11.54
C GLU A 108 -1.76 5.23 10.57
N GLU A 109 -1.18 6.08 9.71
CA GLU A 109 -1.98 6.87 8.78
C GLU A 109 -2.77 6.04 7.78
N ALA A 110 -2.27 4.85 7.43
CA ALA A 110 -2.98 3.97 6.51
C ALA A 110 -4.34 3.57 7.06
N GLY A 111 -4.52 3.63 8.39
CA GLY A 111 -5.80 3.38 9.02
C GLY A 111 -6.89 4.37 8.63
N ALA A 112 -6.50 5.55 8.13
CA ALA A 112 -7.48 6.53 7.65
C ALA A 112 -8.28 6.01 6.45
N LEU A 113 -7.73 5.02 5.73
CA LEU A 113 -8.40 4.43 4.58
C LEU A 113 -9.54 3.47 4.97
N ILE A 114 -9.85 3.35 6.27
CA ILE A 114 -10.98 2.53 6.72
C ILE A 114 -12.29 2.96 6.06
N ASP A 115 -12.43 4.23 5.72
CA ASP A 115 -13.63 4.74 5.05
C ASP A 115 -13.84 4.10 3.67
N ILE A 116 -12.78 3.59 3.06
CA ILE A 116 -12.86 2.90 1.76
C ILE A 116 -13.67 1.59 1.89
N SER A 117 -13.75 1.00 3.09
CA SER A 117 -14.54 -0.20 3.31
C SER A 117 -16.00 -0.01 2.93
N HIS A 118 -16.48 1.23 2.92
CA HIS A 118 -17.84 1.59 2.54
C HIS A 118 -17.95 2.07 1.09
N MET A 119 -16.88 1.96 0.32
CA MET A 119 -16.82 2.43 -1.07
C MET A 119 -16.34 1.31 -2.00
N PRO A 120 -17.22 0.35 -2.32
CA PRO A 120 -16.82 -0.82 -3.11
C PRO A 120 -16.07 -0.51 -4.41
N ALA A 121 -16.43 0.59 -5.07
CA ALA A 121 -15.79 0.97 -6.31
C ALA A 121 -14.33 1.41 -6.12
N ARG A 122 -13.94 1.77 -4.89
CA ARG A 122 -12.60 2.24 -4.59
C ARG A 122 -11.71 1.21 -3.91
N VAL A 123 -12.29 0.08 -3.49
CA VAL A 123 -11.53 -0.97 -2.78
C VAL A 123 -10.36 -1.44 -3.62
N LYS A 124 -10.56 -1.70 -4.91
CA LYS A 124 -9.50 -2.17 -5.80
C LYS A 124 -8.37 -1.16 -5.93
N CYS A 125 -8.70 0.13 -5.89
CA CYS A 125 -7.70 1.20 -5.95
C CYS A 125 -6.86 1.19 -4.66
N ALA A 126 -7.52 1.09 -3.51
CA ALA A 126 -6.83 1.14 -2.22
C ALA A 126 -5.90 -0.05 -2.00
N VAL A 127 -6.26 -1.24 -2.49
CA VAL A 127 -5.48 -2.45 -2.22
C VAL A 127 -4.40 -2.75 -3.25
N LEU A 128 -4.38 -2.04 -4.37
CA LEU A 128 -3.45 -2.35 -5.47
C LEU A 128 -1.99 -2.40 -5.03
N GLY A 129 -1.52 -1.34 -4.37
CA GLY A 129 -0.13 -1.30 -3.91
C GLY A 129 0.18 -2.40 -2.90
N TRP A 130 -0.77 -2.67 -2.01
CA TRP A 130 -0.60 -3.69 -0.97
C TRP A 130 -0.50 -5.10 -1.56
N HIS A 131 -1.35 -5.43 -2.52
CA HIS A 131 -1.27 -6.73 -3.22
C HIS A 131 0.01 -6.85 -4.02
N THR A 132 0.42 -5.78 -4.68
CA THR A 132 1.67 -5.76 -5.44
C THR A 132 2.87 -6.01 -4.52
N MET A 133 2.87 -5.35 -3.36
CA MET A 133 3.92 -5.53 -2.36
C MET A 133 3.95 -6.96 -1.82
N GLU A 134 2.78 -7.53 -1.51
CA GLU A 134 2.71 -8.92 -1.04
C GLU A 134 3.30 -9.89 -2.06
N SER A 135 3.00 -9.68 -3.32
CA SER A 135 3.53 -10.54 -4.40
C SER A 135 5.04 -10.43 -4.52
N LEU A 136 5.60 -9.26 -4.20
CA LEU A 136 7.05 -9.08 -4.23
C LEU A 136 7.76 -9.82 -3.09
N ILE A 137 7.22 -9.74 -1.88
CA ILE A 137 7.95 -10.21 -0.70
C ILE A 137 7.51 -11.59 -0.20
N ASP A 138 6.41 -12.11 -0.69
CA ASP A 138 5.92 -13.43 -0.31
C ASP A 138 5.98 -14.40 -1.50
N PRO A 139 7.01 -15.25 -1.57
CA PRO A 139 7.15 -16.21 -2.67
C PRO A 139 5.98 -17.17 -2.81
N LYS A 140 5.27 -17.45 -1.72
CA LYS A 140 4.13 -18.35 -1.76
C LYS A 140 2.97 -17.79 -2.58
N ILE A 141 2.78 -16.47 -2.52
CA ILE A 141 1.73 -15.82 -3.28
C ILE A 141 2.07 -15.87 -4.77
N ILE A 142 3.35 -15.61 -5.11
CA ILE A 142 3.82 -15.68 -6.49
C ILE A 142 3.63 -17.07 -7.06
N GLU A 143 3.98 -18.11 -6.31
CA GLU A 143 3.84 -19.49 -6.74
C GLU A 143 2.38 -19.86 -6.95
N ALA A 144 1.49 -19.38 -6.11
CA ALA A 144 0.06 -19.68 -6.23
C ALA A 144 -0.57 -19.06 -7.48
N GLU A 145 -0.02 -17.95 -7.96
CA GLU A 145 -0.52 -17.27 -9.16
C GLU A 145 -0.03 -17.93 -10.45
N GLU A 146 1.07 -18.65 -10.39
CA GLU A 146 1.62 -19.38 -11.52
C GLU A 146 0.90 -20.73 -11.74
#